data_26d1067db6c8ce412c0ed3844359161a
#
_entry.id   26d1067db6c8ce412c0ed3844359161a
#
_cell.length_a   1.000
_cell.length_b   1.000
_cell.length_c   1.000
_cell.angle_alpha   90.00
_cell.angle_beta   90.00
_cell.angle_gamma   90.00
#
_symmetry.space_group_name_H-M   'P 1'
#
loop_
_entity.id
_entity.type
_entity.pdbx_description
1 polymer ?
#
loop_
_entity_poly.entity_id
_entity_poly.type
_entity_poly.pdbx_seq_one_letter_code
_entity_poly.pdbx_strand_id
1 'polypeptide(L)'
;MELNVLIVDDEPIVCRGLRETVPWDEWGVHVVGEAHDGGEALEALARHDVDLVLSDIRMPGMDGLELSRAVSERYPDKRIVILSGYDEFEYARQAMRLGVKDYLLKPVNLDELMTVIRNIRRELEEERAQKWRSAARRLLSAAAAGERVTAFPPELELVPGLRCRLAAGAVAGDAGIRPAGRERERADGVGPWTGAIEEWLQGDGCLAAVVPAGPNRFVAFCGMAGDGDDKAAFRRMAETFRRQSGFRMWCCLSPPVRDPDGLRDALGRTVKGLGAFPVVGDAVFGTDEIPEPAWLDPDEEALRFRRLVETGSDRGTLRRLADELFGRLLEHRYGLDDAARFLQQLEDRLLAGLPSRRELQAAGGPHAGGFGSFEELRALFLQDLESVAVRDDSGVCTEQRMLVDKALRYMNEHYAKDLRASKVAGWINVSPNYFSQLLKKVTGKHFNDLLHEIRIERAKRLLAETDYRIFQVGRLVGYKEYKYFVYSFKRLTSVSPSRYRMMAYQAKRKNRADSEGSAARHLEAREARME
;
A
#
# COMPACT_ATOMS: atom_id res chain seq x y z
N MET A 1 -26.46 -0.54 -11.06
CA MET A 1 -27.20 -1.04 -9.89
C MET A 1 -28.68 -0.73 -10.11
N GLU A 2 -29.59 -1.67 -9.90
CA GLU A 2 -31.02 -1.37 -9.84
C GLU A 2 -31.34 -0.73 -8.50
N LEU A 3 -32.16 0.32 -8.53
CA LEU A 3 -32.64 1.04 -7.34
C LEU A 3 -34.05 0.58 -7.02
N ASN A 4 -34.26 0.03 -5.84
CA ASN A 4 -35.57 -0.47 -5.41
C ASN A 4 -36.40 0.67 -4.78
N VAL A 5 -37.56 0.93 -5.36
CA VAL A 5 -38.45 2.04 -4.95
C VAL A 5 -39.77 1.51 -4.40
N LEU A 6 -40.19 2.05 -3.25
CA LEU A 6 -41.53 1.89 -2.69
C LEU A 6 -42.31 3.20 -2.91
N ILE A 7 -43.51 3.11 -3.49
CA ILE A 7 -44.42 4.26 -3.66
C ILE A 7 -45.45 4.23 -2.55
N VAL A 8 -45.63 5.35 -1.89
CA VAL A 8 -46.55 5.47 -0.73
C VAL A 8 -47.48 6.67 -0.93
N ASP A 9 -48.77 6.40 -1.11
CA ASP A 9 -49.78 7.43 -1.32
C ASP A 9 -51.13 6.85 -0.96
N ASP A 10 -51.95 7.58 -0.19
CA ASP A 10 -53.27 7.11 0.24
C ASP A 10 -54.31 7.03 -0.89
N GLU A 11 -53.98 7.64 -2.04
CA GLU A 11 -54.76 7.50 -3.26
C GLU A 11 -54.17 6.39 -4.17
N PRO A 12 -54.79 5.19 -4.28
CA PRO A 12 -54.26 4.10 -5.12
C PRO A 12 -54.12 4.46 -6.61
N ILE A 13 -54.88 5.45 -7.07
CA ILE A 13 -54.78 5.94 -8.45
C ILE A 13 -53.49 6.70 -8.69
N VAL A 14 -52.94 7.39 -7.67
CA VAL A 14 -51.66 8.09 -7.74
C VAL A 14 -50.50 7.09 -7.77
N CYS A 15 -50.52 6.09 -6.87
CA CYS A 15 -49.53 5.00 -6.88
C CYS A 15 -49.46 4.31 -8.24
N ARG A 16 -50.61 3.92 -8.78
CA ARG A 16 -50.72 3.27 -10.09
C ARG A 16 -50.27 4.21 -11.21
N GLY A 17 -50.68 5.49 -11.16
CA GLY A 17 -50.28 6.52 -12.13
C GLY A 17 -48.76 6.68 -12.17
N LEU A 18 -48.09 6.82 -11.03
CA LEU A 18 -46.62 6.90 -10.96
C LEU A 18 -45.96 5.61 -11.48
N ARG A 19 -46.51 4.45 -11.10
CA ARG A 19 -45.95 3.17 -11.53
C ARG A 19 -46.02 2.94 -13.05
N GLU A 20 -47.15 3.38 -13.68
CA GLU A 20 -47.40 3.12 -15.09
C GLU A 20 -46.84 4.20 -16.02
N THR A 21 -46.76 5.47 -15.56
CA THR A 21 -46.35 6.59 -16.43
C THR A 21 -44.84 6.88 -16.40
N VAL A 22 -44.17 6.54 -15.30
CA VAL A 22 -42.73 6.76 -15.16
C VAL A 22 -41.98 5.60 -15.83
N PRO A 23 -40.99 5.86 -16.71
CA PRO A 23 -40.23 4.79 -17.37
C PRO A 23 -39.13 4.23 -16.44
N TRP A 24 -39.55 3.58 -15.36
CA TRP A 24 -38.69 3.08 -14.30
C TRP A 24 -37.56 2.19 -14.80
N ASP A 25 -37.88 1.26 -15.70
CA ASP A 25 -36.90 0.29 -16.26
C ASP A 25 -35.80 1.01 -17.04
N GLU A 26 -36.15 2.06 -17.81
CA GLU A 26 -35.18 2.87 -18.55
C GLU A 26 -34.23 3.61 -17.60
N TRP A 27 -34.72 3.94 -16.40
CA TRP A 27 -33.91 4.59 -15.36
C TRP A 27 -33.17 3.58 -14.48
N GLY A 28 -33.33 2.27 -14.72
CA GLY A 28 -32.76 1.20 -13.90
C GLY A 28 -33.30 1.22 -12.46
N VAL A 29 -34.59 1.49 -12.33
CA VAL A 29 -35.34 1.52 -11.07
C VAL A 29 -36.37 0.42 -11.10
N HIS A 30 -36.48 -0.31 -9.99
CA HIS A 30 -37.51 -1.33 -9.81
C HIS A 30 -38.50 -0.90 -8.72
N VAL A 31 -39.78 -0.80 -9.07
CA VAL A 31 -40.84 -0.51 -8.09
C VAL A 31 -41.22 -1.81 -7.40
N VAL A 32 -40.75 -1.97 -6.16
CA VAL A 32 -40.93 -3.22 -5.38
C VAL A 32 -42.30 -3.33 -4.72
N GLY A 33 -43.01 -2.23 -4.59
CA GLY A 33 -44.35 -2.24 -3.98
C GLY A 33 -45.03 -0.88 -3.94
N GLU A 34 -46.28 -0.92 -3.51
CA GLU A 34 -47.11 0.24 -3.22
C GLU A 34 -47.63 0.09 -1.79
N ALA A 35 -47.77 1.19 -1.08
CA ALA A 35 -48.39 1.27 0.25
C ALA A 35 -49.36 2.46 0.31
N HIS A 36 -50.37 2.36 1.13
CA HIS A 36 -51.45 3.37 1.17
C HIS A 36 -51.50 4.15 2.49
N ASP A 37 -50.57 3.84 3.41
CA ASP A 37 -50.31 4.62 4.61
C ASP A 37 -48.89 4.36 5.12
N GLY A 38 -48.43 5.14 6.11
CA GLY A 38 -47.12 5.00 6.68
C GLY A 38 -46.87 3.67 7.42
N GLY A 39 -47.94 3.05 7.94
CA GLY A 39 -47.84 1.74 8.61
C GLY A 39 -47.55 0.62 7.60
N GLU A 40 -48.34 0.58 6.51
CA GLU A 40 -48.11 -0.35 5.39
C GLU A 40 -46.70 -0.16 4.79
N ALA A 41 -46.24 1.10 4.67
CA ALA A 41 -44.90 1.42 4.19
C ALA A 41 -43.82 0.84 5.10
N LEU A 42 -43.93 0.92 6.42
CA LEU A 42 -43.00 0.32 7.37
C LEU A 42 -43.03 -1.21 7.32
N GLU A 43 -44.19 -1.82 7.09
CA GLU A 43 -44.30 -3.27 6.87
C GLU A 43 -43.62 -3.71 5.55
N ALA A 44 -43.77 -2.93 4.48
CA ALA A 44 -43.12 -3.18 3.20
C ALA A 44 -41.61 -3.06 3.33
N LEU A 45 -41.11 -2.04 4.05
CA LEU A 45 -39.69 -1.86 4.34
C LEU A 45 -39.05 -3.04 5.12
N ALA A 46 -39.84 -3.68 5.98
CA ALA A 46 -39.40 -4.86 6.74
C ALA A 46 -39.34 -6.15 5.88
N ARG A 47 -40.18 -6.23 4.81
CA ARG A 47 -40.31 -7.43 3.97
C ARG A 47 -39.49 -7.37 2.69
N HIS A 48 -39.26 -6.19 2.14
CA HIS A 48 -38.62 -5.96 0.87
C HIS A 48 -37.33 -5.17 1.03
N ASP A 49 -36.38 -5.43 0.15
CA ASP A 49 -35.17 -4.59 0.05
C ASP A 49 -35.54 -3.32 -0.73
N VAL A 50 -35.80 -2.24 0.00
CA VAL A 50 -36.16 -0.92 -0.53
C VAL A 50 -34.96 0.00 -0.37
N ASP A 51 -34.61 0.74 -1.39
CA ASP A 51 -33.55 1.77 -1.33
C ASP A 51 -34.13 3.17 -1.15
N LEU A 52 -35.27 3.44 -1.79
CA LEU A 52 -35.92 4.74 -1.82
C LEU A 52 -37.42 4.60 -1.59
N VAL A 53 -37.96 5.47 -0.72
CA VAL A 53 -39.36 5.64 -0.50
C VAL A 53 -39.81 6.95 -1.16
N LEU A 54 -40.82 6.91 -2.02
CA LEU A 54 -41.51 8.08 -2.54
C LEU A 54 -42.85 8.18 -1.79
N SER A 55 -43.00 9.15 -0.92
CA SER A 55 -44.16 9.22 -0.02
C SER A 55 -44.93 10.52 -0.18
N ASP A 56 -46.26 10.40 -0.25
CA ASP A 56 -47.10 11.58 -0.01
C ASP A 56 -46.91 12.10 1.42
N ILE A 57 -47.21 13.37 1.62
CA ILE A 57 -47.20 14.00 2.97
C ILE A 57 -48.44 13.60 3.75
N ARG A 58 -49.61 13.76 3.14
CA ARG A 58 -50.92 13.65 3.86
C ARG A 58 -51.51 12.27 3.62
N MET A 59 -51.38 11.42 4.62
CA MET A 59 -51.98 10.09 4.59
C MET A 59 -52.73 9.82 5.90
N PRO A 60 -53.80 9.02 5.88
CA PRO A 60 -54.49 8.62 7.11
C PRO A 60 -53.56 7.84 8.04
N GLY A 61 -53.76 8.01 9.34
CA GLY A 61 -52.96 7.30 10.33
C GLY A 61 -51.57 7.89 10.52
N MET A 62 -50.55 7.28 9.90
CA MET A 62 -49.17 7.77 9.91
C MET A 62 -48.94 8.62 8.67
N ASP A 63 -48.67 9.89 8.83
CA ASP A 63 -48.37 10.80 7.73
C ASP A 63 -46.92 10.64 7.19
N GLY A 64 -46.63 11.30 6.06
CA GLY A 64 -45.32 11.20 5.41
C GLY A 64 -44.18 11.76 6.25
N LEU A 65 -44.43 12.72 7.16
CA LEU A 65 -43.38 13.26 8.05
C LEU A 65 -43.09 12.30 9.20
N GLU A 66 -44.14 11.68 9.76
CA GLU A 66 -43.99 10.62 10.77
C GLU A 66 -43.29 9.40 10.18
N LEU A 67 -43.66 9.01 8.96
CA LEU A 67 -42.98 7.96 8.21
C LEU A 67 -41.49 8.33 7.99
N SER A 68 -41.18 9.55 7.57
CA SER A 68 -39.84 10.03 7.37
C SER A 68 -38.99 9.93 8.63
N ARG A 69 -39.54 10.30 9.78
CA ARG A 69 -38.88 10.14 11.08
C ARG A 69 -38.61 8.67 11.38
N ALA A 70 -39.62 7.80 11.23
CA ALA A 70 -39.52 6.39 11.51
C ALA A 70 -38.47 5.69 10.58
N VAL A 71 -38.43 6.08 9.31
CA VAL A 71 -37.44 5.58 8.34
C VAL A 71 -36.03 6.03 8.73
N SER A 72 -35.83 7.33 9.05
CA SER A 72 -34.51 7.84 9.46
C SER A 72 -33.97 7.16 10.73
N GLU A 73 -34.86 6.84 11.68
CA GLU A 73 -34.46 6.20 12.95
C GLU A 73 -34.19 4.69 12.80
N ARG A 74 -35.02 3.96 12.04
CA ARG A 74 -34.97 2.49 11.95
C ARG A 74 -34.19 1.99 10.77
N TYR A 75 -34.09 2.77 9.68
CA TYR A 75 -33.50 2.40 8.41
C TYR A 75 -32.61 3.54 7.86
N PRO A 76 -31.51 3.91 8.55
CA PRO A 76 -30.68 5.07 8.19
C PRO A 76 -29.97 4.95 6.83
N ASP A 77 -29.93 3.77 6.27
CA ASP A 77 -29.38 3.48 4.95
C ASP A 77 -30.42 3.63 3.81
N LYS A 78 -31.70 3.83 4.13
CA LYS A 78 -32.77 4.06 3.15
C LYS A 78 -32.96 5.56 2.93
N ARG A 79 -33.46 5.91 1.77
CA ARG A 79 -33.75 7.29 1.39
C ARG A 79 -35.25 7.50 1.31
N ILE A 80 -35.67 8.71 1.61
CA ILE A 80 -37.09 9.11 1.48
C ILE A 80 -37.15 10.44 0.74
N VAL A 81 -38.07 10.52 -0.20
CA VAL A 81 -38.46 11.71 -0.95
C VAL A 81 -39.93 11.95 -0.75
N ILE A 82 -40.28 13.17 -0.44
CA ILE A 82 -41.67 13.56 -0.20
C ILE A 82 -42.30 14.11 -1.49
N LEU A 83 -43.50 13.66 -1.78
CA LEU A 83 -44.36 14.20 -2.83
C LEU A 83 -45.45 15.09 -2.16
N SER A 84 -45.70 16.31 -2.64
CA SER A 84 -46.59 17.23 -1.96
C SER A 84 -47.41 18.11 -2.92
N GLY A 85 -48.60 18.56 -2.44
CA GLY A 85 -49.38 19.56 -3.13
C GLY A 85 -48.88 21.00 -2.92
N TYR A 86 -49.46 21.95 -3.66
CA TYR A 86 -48.96 23.32 -3.86
C TYR A 86 -48.82 24.24 -2.62
N ASP A 87 -49.46 23.97 -1.47
CA ASP A 87 -49.57 24.91 -0.35
C ASP A 87 -48.76 24.55 0.91
N GLU A 88 -47.72 23.68 0.81
CA GLU A 88 -47.14 23.02 1.99
C GLU A 88 -45.68 23.38 2.28
N PHE A 89 -45.23 24.62 2.01
CA PHE A 89 -43.86 25.07 2.25
C PHE A 89 -43.35 24.83 3.69
N GLU A 90 -44.21 24.91 4.69
CA GLU A 90 -43.86 24.63 6.08
C GLU A 90 -43.53 23.13 6.29
N TYR A 91 -44.23 22.23 5.58
CA TYR A 91 -43.98 20.79 5.63
C TYR A 91 -42.66 20.43 4.92
N ALA A 92 -42.37 21.08 3.80
CA ALA A 92 -41.06 20.91 3.13
C ALA A 92 -39.91 21.25 4.09
N ARG A 93 -40.00 22.35 4.82
CA ARG A 93 -39.00 22.76 5.80
C ARG A 93 -38.88 21.79 6.98
N GLN A 94 -39.98 21.20 7.43
CA GLN A 94 -39.96 20.16 8.45
C GLN A 94 -39.37 18.86 7.94
N ALA A 95 -39.72 18.40 6.74
CA ALA A 95 -39.18 17.22 6.08
C ALA A 95 -37.67 17.29 5.96
N MET A 96 -37.13 18.41 5.51
CA MET A 96 -35.66 18.61 5.40
C MET A 96 -34.95 18.50 6.76
N ARG A 97 -35.57 18.93 7.88
CA ARG A 97 -35.03 18.78 9.23
C ARG A 97 -35.03 17.32 9.72
N LEU A 98 -35.92 16.50 9.17
CA LEU A 98 -36.06 15.08 9.49
C LEU A 98 -35.14 14.18 8.63
N GLY A 99 -34.31 14.77 7.77
CA GLY A 99 -33.35 14.01 6.94
C GLY A 99 -33.97 13.50 5.63
N VAL A 100 -35.13 14.01 5.22
CA VAL A 100 -35.68 13.75 3.87
C VAL A 100 -34.69 14.24 2.82
N LYS A 101 -34.44 13.41 1.80
CA LYS A 101 -33.42 13.71 0.79
C LYS A 101 -33.86 14.79 -0.20
N ASP A 102 -35.11 14.78 -0.57
CA ASP A 102 -35.67 15.78 -1.46
C ASP A 102 -37.19 15.88 -1.33
N TYR A 103 -37.75 16.88 -1.99
CA TYR A 103 -39.16 17.24 -1.94
C TYR A 103 -39.61 17.60 -3.36
N LEU A 104 -40.66 16.95 -3.85
CA LEU A 104 -41.21 17.16 -5.19
C LEU A 104 -42.65 17.63 -5.12
N LEU A 105 -42.99 18.58 -5.97
CA LEU A 105 -44.37 19.08 -6.07
C LEU A 105 -45.23 18.18 -6.95
N LYS A 106 -46.49 17.95 -6.53
CA LYS A 106 -47.54 17.35 -7.38
C LYS A 106 -48.17 18.45 -8.25
N PRO A 107 -48.40 18.22 -9.55
CA PRO A 107 -48.11 16.99 -10.30
C PRO A 107 -46.63 16.79 -10.48
N VAL A 108 -46.15 15.53 -10.26
CA VAL A 108 -44.71 15.19 -10.28
C VAL A 108 -44.15 15.45 -11.68
N ASN A 109 -43.14 16.32 -11.75
CA ASN A 109 -42.39 16.55 -12.94
C ASN A 109 -41.37 15.41 -13.14
N LEU A 110 -41.43 14.70 -14.30
CA LEU A 110 -40.60 13.55 -14.58
C LEU A 110 -39.11 13.90 -14.65
N ASP A 111 -38.73 15.09 -15.16
CA ASP A 111 -37.33 15.50 -15.25
C ASP A 111 -36.74 15.79 -13.86
N GLU A 112 -37.53 16.40 -12.97
CA GLU A 112 -37.15 16.61 -11.59
C GLU A 112 -37.01 15.30 -10.84
N LEU A 113 -38.00 14.41 -10.95
CA LEU A 113 -37.95 13.07 -10.36
C LEU A 113 -36.73 12.28 -10.82
N MET A 114 -36.44 12.29 -12.14
CA MET A 114 -35.26 11.63 -12.71
C MET A 114 -33.97 12.22 -12.11
N THR A 115 -33.90 13.54 -11.93
CA THR A 115 -32.72 14.21 -11.36
C THR A 115 -32.51 13.78 -9.91
N VAL A 116 -33.59 13.74 -9.11
CA VAL A 116 -33.56 13.29 -7.71
C VAL A 116 -33.11 11.82 -7.61
N ILE A 117 -33.71 10.94 -8.42
CA ILE A 117 -33.36 9.52 -8.47
C ILE A 117 -31.89 9.32 -8.84
N ARG A 118 -31.39 10.07 -9.84
CA ARG A 118 -29.97 9.98 -10.26
C ARG A 118 -29.02 10.41 -9.14
N ASN A 119 -29.37 11.47 -8.41
CA ASN A 119 -28.56 11.94 -7.30
C ASN A 119 -28.53 10.93 -6.16
N ILE A 120 -29.71 10.41 -5.77
CA ILE A 120 -29.84 9.39 -4.72
C ILE A 120 -29.05 8.13 -5.09
N ARG A 121 -29.17 7.66 -6.35
CA ARG A 121 -28.40 6.50 -6.82
C ARG A 121 -26.91 6.71 -6.65
N ARG A 122 -26.40 7.86 -7.12
CA ARG A 122 -24.98 8.18 -7.00
C ARG A 122 -24.52 8.18 -5.54
N GLU A 123 -25.28 8.80 -4.63
CA GLU A 123 -24.98 8.80 -3.20
C GLU A 123 -24.92 7.38 -2.62
N LEU A 124 -25.92 6.55 -2.93
CA LEU A 124 -25.96 5.17 -2.44
C LEU A 124 -24.83 4.32 -3.00
N GLU A 125 -24.48 4.50 -4.28
CA GLU A 125 -23.33 3.81 -4.92
C GLU A 125 -22.00 4.23 -4.27
N GLU A 126 -21.83 5.53 -3.98
CA GLU A 126 -20.66 6.06 -3.29
C GLU A 126 -20.56 5.53 -1.85
N GLU A 127 -21.67 5.52 -1.10
CA GLU A 127 -21.73 4.99 0.27
C GLU A 127 -21.43 3.49 0.31
N ARG A 128 -22.03 2.71 -0.59
CA ARG A 128 -21.77 1.26 -0.70
C ARG A 128 -20.32 0.98 -1.08
N ALA A 129 -19.79 1.72 -2.03
CA ALA A 129 -18.38 1.61 -2.41
C ALA A 129 -17.43 1.97 -1.26
N GLN A 130 -17.78 2.98 -0.44
CA GLN A 130 -17.00 3.35 0.74
C GLN A 130 -17.06 2.29 1.84
N LYS A 131 -18.25 1.74 2.14
CA LYS A 131 -18.42 0.64 3.09
C LYS A 131 -17.61 -0.58 2.63
N TRP A 132 -17.72 -0.93 1.35
CA TRP A 132 -16.96 -2.02 0.73
C TRP A 132 -15.45 -1.81 0.89
N ARG A 133 -14.93 -0.63 0.52
CA ARG A 133 -13.48 -0.31 0.65
C ARG A 133 -13.00 -0.41 2.10
N SER A 134 -13.81 0.09 3.04
CA SER A 134 -13.47 0.03 4.46
C SER A 134 -13.39 -1.41 4.97
N ALA A 135 -14.35 -2.25 4.59
CA ALA A 135 -14.37 -3.67 4.91
C ALA A 135 -13.18 -4.41 4.27
N ALA A 136 -12.91 -4.15 3.00
CA ALA A 136 -11.78 -4.73 2.27
C ALA A 136 -10.42 -4.34 2.89
N ARG A 137 -10.25 -3.09 3.35
CA ARG A 137 -9.03 -2.68 4.07
C ARG A 137 -8.88 -3.40 5.40
N ARG A 138 -9.96 -3.55 6.19
CA ARG A 138 -9.92 -4.32 7.45
C ARG A 138 -9.52 -5.77 7.17
N LEU A 139 -10.12 -6.38 6.16
CA LEU A 139 -9.82 -7.74 5.72
C LEU A 139 -8.35 -7.94 5.33
N LEU A 140 -7.81 -7.04 4.49
CA LEU A 140 -6.41 -7.07 4.09
C LEU A 140 -5.46 -6.90 5.28
N SER A 141 -5.77 -5.97 6.20
CA SER A 141 -4.95 -5.72 7.37
C SER A 141 -4.90 -6.93 8.29
N ALA A 142 -6.05 -7.59 8.54
CA ALA A 142 -6.14 -8.81 9.31
C ALA A 142 -5.35 -9.96 8.66
N ALA A 143 -5.52 -10.17 7.34
CA ALA A 143 -4.80 -11.19 6.60
C ALA A 143 -3.27 -10.94 6.61
N ALA A 144 -2.83 -9.69 6.45
CA ALA A 144 -1.42 -9.31 6.51
C ALA A 144 -0.82 -9.47 7.92
N ALA A 145 -1.60 -9.24 8.97
CA ALA A 145 -1.21 -9.51 10.36
C ALA A 145 -1.13 -11.00 10.70
N GLY A 146 -1.59 -11.87 9.79
CA GLY A 146 -1.62 -13.31 9.99
C GLY A 146 -2.83 -13.79 10.80
N GLU A 147 -3.83 -12.94 11.00
CA GLU A 147 -5.09 -13.29 11.64
C GLU A 147 -5.89 -14.28 10.77
N ARG A 148 -6.64 -15.16 11.44
CA ARG A 148 -7.51 -16.10 10.73
C ARG A 148 -8.81 -15.40 10.33
N VAL A 149 -9.04 -15.29 9.04
CA VAL A 149 -10.30 -14.78 8.49
C VAL A 149 -11.25 -15.95 8.31
N THR A 150 -12.35 -15.96 9.07
CA THR A 150 -13.34 -17.06 9.07
C THR A 150 -14.56 -16.77 8.19
N ALA A 151 -14.83 -15.50 7.91
CA ALA A 151 -15.92 -15.06 7.04
C ALA A 151 -15.57 -13.74 6.34
N PHE A 152 -16.13 -13.52 5.17
CA PHE A 152 -16.08 -12.20 4.57
C PHE A 152 -17.02 -11.24 5.30
N PRO A 153 -16.61 -9.97 5.50
CA PRO A 153 -17.52 -8.96 6.00
C PRO A 153 -18.75 -8.81 5.09
N PRO A 154 -19.97 -8.71 5.66
CA PRO A 154 -21.19 -8.59 4.84
C PRO A 154 -21.20 -7.35 3.93
N GLU A 155 -20.41 -6.32 4.28
CA GLU A 155 -20.25 -5.13 3.45
C GLU A 155 -19.62 -5.42 2.07
N LEU A 156 -18.92 -6.54 1.91
CA LEU A 156 -18.40 -6.95 0.60
C LEU A 156 -19.49 -7.46 -0.34
N GLU A 157 -20.65 -7.83 0.19
CA GLU A 157 -21.82 -8.25 -0.58
C GLU A 157 -22.72 -7.08 -1.00
N LEU A 158 -22.48 -5.86 -0.47
CA LEU A 158 -23.25 -4.66 -0.81
C LEU A 158 -23.19 -4.27 -2.29
N VAL A 159 -22.19 -4.78 -3.01
CA VAL A 159 -22.06 -4.59 -4.47
C VAL A 159 -22.10 -5.97 -5.11
N PRO A 160 -23.27 -6.44 -5.54
CA PRO A 160 -23.45 -7.78 -6.07
C PRO A 160 -22.73 -7.96 -7.42
N GLY A 161 -22.35 -9.20 -7.72
CA GLY A 161 -21.75 -9.56 -9.00
C GLY A 161 -20.28 -9.17 -9.16
N LEU A 162 -19.60 -8.71 -8.11
CA LEU A 162 -18.17 -8.47 -8.14
C LEU A 162 -17.38 -9.76 -8.01
N ARG A 163 -16.42 -9.94 -8.91
CA ARG A 163 -15.35 -10.93 -8.76
C ARG A 163 -14.21 -10.32 -7.95
N CYS A 164 -13.97 -10.87 -6.77
CA CYS A 164 -12.92 -10.37 -5.89
C CYS A 164 -11.58 -11.02 -6.21
N ARG A 165 -10.50 -10.24 -6.26
CA ARG A 165 -9.11 -10.68 -6.43
C ARG A 165 -8.17 -9.95 -5.48
N LEU A 166 -7.06 -10.57 -5.21
CA LEU A 166 -5.90 -9.90 -4.63
C LEU A 166 -4.95 -9.43 -5.74
N ALA A 167 -4.42 -8.25 -5.55
CA ALA A 167 -3.30 -7.76 -6.34
C ALA A 167 -2.17 -7.36 -5.39
N ALA A 168 -0.95 -7.65 -5.75
CA ALA A 168 0.22 -7.05 -5.12
C ALA A 168 0.96 -6.24 -6.18
N GLY A 169 1.45 -5.07 -5.79
CA GLY A 169 2.21 -4.21 -6.67
C GLY A 169 3.53 -3.81 -6.06
N ALA A 170 4.53 -3.62 -6.91
CA ALA A 170 5.84 -3.11 -6.53
C ALA A 170 6.29 -2.01 -7.49
N VAL A 171 7.10 -1.10 -6.95
CA VAL A 171 7.63 0.06 -7.68
C VAL A 171 9.14 0.05 -7.62
N ALA A 172 9.80 0.22 -8.77
CA ALA A 172 11.23 0.46 -8.84
C ALA A 172 11.53 1.65 -9.74
N GLY A 173 12.57 2.41 -9.36
CA GLY A 173 13.17 3.41 -10.25
C GLY A 173 13.86 2.73 -11.44
N ASP A 174 13.85 3.38 -12.61
CA ASP A 174 14.70 2.96 -13.72
C ASP A 174 16.16 3.08 -13.28
N ALA A 175 16.89 1.97 -13.25
CA ALA A 175 18.27 1.84 -12.79
C ALA A 175 19.33 2.58 -13.66
N GLY A 176 18.94 3.61 -14.36
CA GLY A 176 19.81 4.42 -15.22
C GLY A 176 19.69 5.93 -15.05
N ILE A 177 18.67 6.42 -14.39
CA ILE A 177 18.48 7.87 -14.23
C ILE A 177 18.31 8.19 -12.74
N ARG A 178 19.43 8.47 -12.07
CA ARG A 178 19.38 9.26 -10.83
C ARG A 178 19.12 10.70 -11.26
N PRO A 179 17.93 11.27 -11.08
CA PRO A 179 17.76 12.70 -11.31
C PRO A 179 18.53 13.44 -10.22
N ALA A 180 19.44 14.26 -10.67
CA ALA A 180 20.19 15.14 -9.80
C ALA A 180 19.22 16.13 -9.14
N GLY A 181 19.06 16.08 -7.84
CA GLY A 181 18.77 17.23 -7.00
C GLY A 181 17.33 17.49 -6.56
N ARG A 182 16.26 16.88 -7.11
CA ARG A 182 14.86 17.22 -6.72
C ARG A 182 13.98 16.05 -6.25
N GLU A 183 14.46 14.82 -6.25
CA GLU A 183 13.61 13.63 -6.08
C GLU A 183 13.74 12.91 -4.74
N ARG A 184 14.56 13.38 -3.82
CA ARG A 184 14.58 12.82 -2.45
C ARG A 184 13.26 13.02 -1.68
N GLU A 185 12.41 13.97 -2.09
CA GLU A 185 11.14 14.27 -1.42
C GLU A 185 9.93 13.49 -1.97
N ARG A 186 10.06 12.84 -3.14
CA ARG A 186 8.97 12.03 -3.74
C ARG A 186 9.16 10.52 -3.60
N ALA A 187 10.28 10.09 -3.06
CA ALA A 187 10.67 8.66 -2.97
C ALA A 187 10.23 7.98 -1.66
N ASP A 188 9.22 8.50 -0.95
CA ASP A 188 8.72 7.89 0.29
C ASP A 188 7.77 6.70 0.03
N GLY A 189 8.07 5.91 -1.00
CA GLY A 189 7.39 4.64 -1.25
C GLY A 189 6.01 4.80 -1.89
N VAL A 190 5.26 3.69 -1.90
CA VAL A 190 3.91 3.60 -2.47
C VAL A 190 2.84 4.23 -1.55
N GLY A 191 3.12 4.41 -0.27
CA GLY A 191 2.15 4.92 0.71
C GLY A 191 1.38 6.17 0.27
N PRO A 192 2.04 7.22 -0.22
CA PRO A 192 1.39 8.44 -0.72
C PRO A 192 0.52 8.23 -1.96
N TRP A 193 0.72 7.13 -2.71
CA TRP A 193 0.02 6.85 -3.95
C TRP A 193 -1.18 5.92 -3.81
N THR A 194 -1.41 5.33 -2.63
CA THR A 194 -2.49 4.35 -2.43
C THR A 194 -3.86 4.89 -2.82
N GLY A 195 -4.17 6.14 -2.45
CA GLY A 195 -5.41 6.80 -2.84
C GLY A 195 -5.53 7.01 -4.35
N ALA A 196 -4.47 7.49 -5.00
CA ALA A 196 -4.46 7.69 -6.45
C ALA A 196 -4.59 6.34 -7.21
N ILE A 197 -3.97 5.27 -6.70
CA ILE A 197 -4.11 3.92 -7.26
C ILE A 197 -5.57 3.46 -7.17
N GLU A 198 -6.25 3.69 -6.04
CA GLU A 198 -7.68 3.38 -5.90
C GLU A 198 -8.54 4.18 -6.89
N GLU A 199 -8.28 5.47 -7.04
CA GLU A 199 -9.01 6.34 -7.99
C GLU A 199 -8.82 5.90 -9.45
N TRP A 200 -7.60 5.56 -9.85
CA TRP A 200 -7.33 5.08 -11.21
C TRP A 200 -8.02 3.76 -11.51
N LEU A 201 -7.99 2.81 -10.56
CA LEU A 201 -8.70 1.54 -10.69
C LEU A 201 -10.21 1.75 -10.71
N GLN A 202 -10.75 2.71 -9.94
CA GLN A 202 -12.16 3.06 -9.96
C GLN A 202 -12.59 3.65 -11.30
N GLY A 203 -11.76 4.48 -11.93
CA GLY A 203 -11.99 5.00 -13.29
C GLY A 203 -12.14 3.90 -14.35
N ASP A 204 -11.56 2.72 -14.09
CA ASP A 204 -11.69 1.51 -14.93
C ASP A 204 -12.78 0.54 -14.44
N GLY A 205 -13.68 0.97 -13.56
CA GLY A 205 -14.79 0.16 -13.04
C GLY A 205 -14.37 -0.89 -12.01
N CYS A 206 -13.18 -0.76 -11.42
CA CYS A 206 -12.69 -1.65 -10.38
C CYS A 206 -12.84 -0.99 -9.01
N LEU A 207 -13.59 -1.60 -8.09
CA LEU A 207 -13.53 -1.22 -6.68
C LEU A 207 -12.24 -1.77 -6.08
N ALA A 208 -11.42 -0.91 -5.52
CA ALA A 208 -10.16 -1.33 -4.90
C ALA A 208 -10.01 -0.75 -3.50
N ALA A 209 -9.47 -1.56 -2.61
CA ALA A 209 -8.94 -1.13 -1.33
C ALA A 209 -7.44 -1.44 -1.33
N VAL A 210 -6.61 -0.41 -1.22
CA VAL A 210 -5.16 -0.51 -1.32
C VAL A 210 -4.53 -0.24 0.03
N VAL A 211 -3.60 -1.10 0.44
CA VAL A 211 -2.81 -0.91 1.67
C VAL A 211 -1.32 -1.04 1.35
N PRO A 212 -0.46 -0.21 1.98
CA PRO A 212 0.98 -0.36 1.81
C PRO A 212 1.47 -1.66 2.45
N ALA A 213 2.34 -2.37 1.75
CA ALA A 213 2.96 -3.63 2.20
C ALA A 213 4.49 -3.51 2.29
N GLY A 214 4.99 -2.31 2.58
CA GLY A 214 6.39 -1.94 2.65
C GLY A 214 6.64 -0.62 1.93
N PRO A 215 7.87 -0.13 1.89
CA PRO A 215 8.16 1.19 1.30
C PRO A 215 7.78 1.27 -0.19
N ASN A 216 8.06 0.23 -0.97
CA ASN A 216 7.83 0.23 -2.42
C ASN A 216 6.83 -0.85 -2.86
N ARG A 217 6.01 -1.37 -1.95
CA ARG A 217 5.03 -2.43 -2.25
C ARG A 217 3.68 -2.08 -1.68
N PHE A 218 2.64 -2.52 -2.37
CA PHE A 218 1.27 -2.46 -1.88
C PHE A 218 0.56 -3.79 -2.12
N VAL A 219 -0.51 -4.00 -1.40
CA VAL A 219 -1.49 -5.04 -1.69
C VAL A 219 -2.86 -4.40 -1.85
N ALA A 220 -3.66 -4.95 -2.74
CA ALA A 220 -5.01 -4.48 -3.01
C ALA A 220 -5.98 -5.67 -2.99
N PHE A 221 -7.16 -5.42 -2.44
CA PHE A 221 -8.32 -6.28 -2.62
C PHE A 221 -9.25 -5.57 -3.61
N CYS A 222 -9.55 -6.24 -4.71
CA CYS A 222 -10.21 -5.65 -5.85
C CYS A 222 -11.49 -6.40 -6.18
N GLY A 223 -12.58 -5.67 -6.36
CA GLY A 223 -13.85 -6.17 -6.88
C GLY A 223 -14.07 -5.64 -8.31
N MET A 224 -14.29 -6.53 -9.24
CA MET A 224 -14.49 -6.23 -10.67
C MET A 224 -15.81 -6.79 -11.16
N ALA A 225 -16.56 -6.01 -11.91
CA ALA A 225 -17.82 -6.43 -12.51
C ALA A 225 -17.59 -7.11 -13.88
N GLY A 226 -18.38 -8.15 -14.18
CA GLY A 226 -18.36 -8.82 -15.48
C GLY A 226 -17.14 -9.72 -15.73
N ASP A 227 -17.00 -10.21 -16.98
CA ASP A 227 -15.94 -11.13 -17.41
C ASP A 227 -14.81 -10.45 -18.20
N GLY A 228 -14.59 -9.16 -17.94
CA GLY A 228 -13.57 -8.36 -18.62
C GLY A 228 -12.12 -8.79 -18.30
N ASP A 229 -11.17 -8.26 -19.08
CA ASP A 229 -9.74 -8.44 -18.83
C ASP A 229 -9.32 -7.64 -17.58
N ASP A 230 -9.29 -8.34 -16.46
CA ASP A 230 -8.89 -7.77 -15.16
C ASP A 230 -7.49 -7.13 -15.22
N LYS A 231 -6.59 -7.63 -16.09
CA LYS A 231 -5.23 -7.10 -16.24
C LYS A 231 -5.19 -5.74 -16.96
N ALA A 232 -6.16 -5.48 -17.83
CA ALA A 232 -6.20 -4.23 -18.58
C ALA A 232 -6.30 -2.99 -17.68
N ALA A 233 -7.14 -3.04 -16.63
CA ALA A 233 -7.25 -1.97 -15.64
C ALA A 233 -5.91 -1.71 -14.92
N PHE A 234 -5.24 -2.79 -14.50
CA PHE A 234 -3.94 -2.69 -13.85
C PHE A 234 -2.83 -2.22 -14.78
N ARG A 235 -2.86 -2.58 -16.06
CA ARG A 235 -1.91 -2.07 -17.06
C ARG A 235 -2.07 -0.56 -17.24
N ARG A 236 -3.31 -0.06 -17.38
CA ARG A 236 -3.59 1.38 -17.49
C ARG A 236 -3.16 2.13 -16.23
N MET A 237 -3.45 1.59 -15.07
CA MET A 237 -2.99 2.12 -13.78
C MET A 237 -1.46 2.21 -13.71
N ALA A 238 -0.74 1.13 -14.06
CA ALA A 238 0.72 1.09 -14.04
C ALA A 238 1.35 2.09 -15.02
N GLU A 239 0.75 2.27 -16.20
CA GLU A 239 1.19 3.27 -17.18
C GLU A 239 0.90 4.70 -16.70
N THR A 240 -0.25 4.95 -16.09
CA THR A 240 -0.58 6.25 -15.51
C THR A 240 0.39 6.61 -14.38
N PHE A 241 0.66 5.64 -13.50
CA PHE A 241 1.66 5.78 -12.45
C PHE A 241 3.04 6.15 -13.03
N ARG A 242 3.49 5.43 -14.07
CA ARG A 242 4.77 5.70 -14.73
C ARG A 242 4.83 7.10 -15.30
N ARG A 243 3.76 7.57 -15.96
CA ARG A 243 3.69 8.93 -16.53
C ARG A 243 3.77 10.01 -15.45
N GLN A 244 3.16 9.80 -14.30
CA GLN A 244 3.09 10.80 -13.22
C GLN A 244 4.30 10.78 -12.29
N SER A 245 4.82 9.60 -11.97
CA SER A 245 5.91 9.43 -11.01
C SER A 245 7.30 9.31 -11.65
N GLY A 246 7.38 8.87 -12.90
CA GLY A 246 8.64 8.50 -13.56
C GLY A 246 9.16 7.12 -13.16
N PHE A 247 8.48 6.40 -12.25
CA PHE A 247 8.88 5.07 -11.80
C PHE A 247 8.10 3.98 -12.51
N ARG A 248 8.70 2.80 -12.64
CA ARG A 248 8.01 1.61 -13.12
C ARG A 248 7.22 0.95 -12.00
N MET A 249 6.04 0.47 -12.33
CA MET A 249 5.21 -0.35 -11.46
C MET A 249 4.91 -1.67 -12.15
N TRP A 250 4.92 -2.75 -11.39
CA TRP A 250 4.42 -4.06 -11.84
C TRP A 250 3.49 -4.65 -10.79
N CYS A 251 2.56 -5.48 -11.24
CA CYS A 251 1.53 -6.07 -10.41
C CYS A 251 1.40 -7.57 -10.68
N CYS A 252 1.26 -8.34 -9.61
CA CYS A 252 0.90 -9.74 -9.65
C CYS A 252 -0.53 -9.89 -9.15
N LEU A 253 -1.37 -10.62 -9.88
CA LEU A 253 -2.78 -10.83 -9.60
C LEU A 253 -3.04 -12.27 -9.15
N SER A 254 -3.87 -12.46 -8.12
CA SER A 254 -4.36 -13.79 -7.75
C SER A 254 -5.45 -14.28 -8.73
N PRO A 255 -5.76 -15.56 -8.78
CA PRO A 255 -7.06 -16.03 -9.20
C PRO A 255 -8.19 -15.39 -8.39
N PRO A 256 -9.46 -15.44 -8.85
CA PRO A 256 -10.58 -14.93 -8.06
C PRO A 256 -10.65 -15.62 -6.69
N VAL A 257 -10.76 -14.80 -5.64
CA VAL A 257 -10.91 -15.28 -4.26
C VAL A 257 -12.39 -15.43 -3.97
N ARG A 258 -12.83 -16.66 -3.69
CA ARG A 258 -14.25 -17.01 -3.49
C ARG A 258 -14.61 -17.23 -2.02
N ASP A 259 -13.62 -17.54 -1.20
CA ASP A 259 -13.80 -17.87 0.20
C ASP A 259 -12.67 -17.26 1.06
N PRO A 260 -12.93 -17.05 2.36
CA PRO A 260 -11.94 -16.48 3.28
C PRO A 260 -10.74 -17.37 3.54
N ASP A 261 -10.91 -18.70 3.48
CA ASP A 261 -9.82 -19.64 3.80
C ASP A 261 -8.70 -19.57 2.77
N GLY A 262 -9.03 -19.33 1.50
CA GLY A 262 -8.06 -19.13 0.41
C GLY A 262 -7.36 -17.78 0.41
N LEU A 263 -7.86 -16.80 1.16
CA LEU A 263 -7.37 -15.42 1.11
C LEU A 263 -5.90 -15.29 1.52
N ARG A 264 -5.50 -15.95 2.60
CA ARG A 264 -4.14 -15.88 3.13
C ARG A 264 -3.12 -16.49 2.18
N ASP A 265 -3.47 -17.65 1.62
CA ASP A 265 -2.60 -18.34 0.66
C ASP A 265 -2.51 -17.57 -0.66
N ALA A 266 -3.62 -17.01 -1.12
CA ALA A 266 -3.66 -16.13 -2.28
C ALA A 266 -2.80 -14.89 -2.04
N LEU A 267 -2.90 -14.24 -0.87
CA LEU A 267 -2.08 -13.08 -0.51
C LEU A 267 -0.59 -13.45 -0.51
N GLY A 268 -0.23 -14.56 0.14
CA GLY A 268 1.15 -15.03 0.19
C GLY A 268 1.73 -15.31 -1.19
N ARG A 269 0.98 -16.01 -2.05
CA ARG A 269 1.39 -16.29 -3.45
C ARG A 269 1.50 -15.02 -4.28
N THR A 270 0.55 -14.10 -4.15
CA THR A 270 0.53 -12.86 -4.92
C THR A 270 1.69 -11.93 -4.54
N VAL A 271 1.99 -11.79 -3.25
CA VAL A 271 3.13 -11.01 -2.78
C VAL A 271 4.47 -11.65 -3.20
N LYS A 272 4.60 -12.97 -3.08
CA LYS A 272 5.80 -13.69 -3.58
C LYS A 272 5.93 -13.57 -5.09
N GLY A 273 4.81 -13.57 -5.81
CA GLY A 273 4.79 -13.44 -7.27
C GLY A 273 5.43 -12.17 -7.79
N LEU A 274 5.47 -11.09 -7.01
CA LEU A 274 6.16 -9.86 -7.40
C LEU A 274 7.64 -10.09 -7.73
N GLY A 275 8.29 -11.07 -7.10
CA GLY A 275 9.67 -11.44 -7.40
C GLY A 275 9.88 -12.08 -8.78
N ALA A 276 8.81 -12.53 -9.45
CA ALA A 276 8.89 -13.14 -10.78
C ALA A 276 8.88 -12.13 -11.94
N PHE A 277 8.66 -10.85 -11.68
CA PHE A 277 8.61 -9.82 -12.73
C PHE A 277 9.78 -9.87 -13.72
N PRO A 278 11.05 -10.02 -13.29
CA PRO A 278 12.19 -10.06 -14.23
C PRO A 278 12.14 -11.21 -15.22
N VAL A 279 11.41 -12.27 -14.89
CA VAL A 279 11.30 -13.49 -15.70
C VAL A 279 10.05 -13.47 -16.57
N VAL A 280 8.93 -12.97 -16.05
CA VAL A 280 7.67 -12.86 -16.79
C VAL A 280 7.74 -11.75 -17.84
N GLY A 281 8.39 -10.63 -17.50
CA GLY A 281 8.60 -9.49 -18.42
C GLY A 281 7.38 -8.61 -18.66
N ASP A 282 6.16 -9.03 -18.28
CA ASP A 282 4.94 -8.20 -18.34
C ASP A 282 4.78 -7.42 -17.03
N ALA A 283 4.36 -6.18 -17.14
CA ALA A 283 4.09 -5.32 -15.98
C ALA A 283 2.89 -5.82 -15.14
N VAL A 284 1.99 -6.60 -15.73
CA VAL A 284 0.83 -7.18 -15.04
C VAL A 284 0.64 -8.63 -15.42
N PHE A 285 0.78 -9.51 -14.45
CA PHE A 285 0.72 -10.96 -14.65
C PHE A 285 -0.06 -11.65 -13.53
N GLY A 286 -0.54 -12.86 -13.81
CA GLY A 286 -1.20 -13.72 -12.83
C GLY A 286 -0.19 -14.61 -12.08
N THR A 287 -0.58 -15.08 -10.89
CA THR A 287 0.23 -16.07 -10.16
C THR A 287 0.36 -17.41 -10.91
N ASP A 288 -0.56 -17.70 -11.84
CA ASP A 288 -0.59 -18.87 -12.71
C ASP A 288 0.35 -18.74 -13.93
N GLU A 289 0.82 -17.55 -14.22
CA GLU A 289 1.75 -17.26 -15.32
C GLU A 289 3.22 -17.28 -14.89
N ILE A 290 3.47 -17.47 -13.60
CA ILE A 290 4.83 -17.52 -13.07
C ILE A 290 5.47 -18.86 -13.46
N PRO A 291 6.52 -18.85 -14.27
CA PRO A 291 7.18 -20.07 -14.66
C PRO A 291 7.92 -20.71 -13.48
N GLU A 292 7.94 -22.02 -13.42
CA GLU A 292 8.81 -22.72 -12.48
C GLU A 292 10.28 -22.57 -12.90
N PRO A 293 11.19 -22.31 -11.95
CA PRO A 293 12.61 -22.20 -12.25
C PRO A 293 13.20 -23.57 -12.60
N ALA A 294 14.08 -23.60 -13.60
CA ALA A 294 14.93 -24.75 -13.86
C ALA A 294 16.13 -24.68 -12.90
N TRP A 295 16.09 -25.46 -11.83
CA TRP A 295 17.04 -25.35 -10.72
C TRP A 295 18.49 -25.62 -11.17
N LEU A 296 19.38 -24.68 -10.85
CA LEU A 296 20.83 -24.82 -10.96
C LEU A 296 21.37 -25.59 -9.74
N ASP A 297 22.47 -26.31 -9.92
CA ASP A 297 23.16 -26.97 -8.81
C ASP A 297 24.05 -25.96 -8.05
N PRO A 298 23.74 -25.63 -6.78
CA PRO A 298 24.53 -24.70 -5.99
C PRO A 298 25.96 -25.23 -5.72
N ASP A 299 26.18 -26.57 -5.71
CA ASP A 299 27.50 -27.14 -5.48
C ASP A 299 28.40 -26.97 -6.68
N GLU A 300 27.88 -27.11 -7.91
CA GLU A 300 28.58 -26.84 -9.14
C GLU A 300 29.03 -25.38 -9.23
N GLU A 301 28.10 -24.47 -8.95
CA GLU A 301 28.40 -23.02 -8.95
C GLU A 301 29.40 -22.66 -7.85
N ALA A 302 29.28 -23.25 -6.66
CA ALA A 302 30.24 -23.03 -5.58
C ALA A 302 31.67 -23.43 -5.95
N LEU A 303 31.83 -24.51 -6.70
CA LEU A 303 33.16 -24.94 -7.19
C LEU A 303 33.78 -23.92 -8.16
N ARG A 304 32.95 -23.28 -9.00
CA ARG A 304 33.41 -22.23 -9.94
C ARG A 304 33.94 -21.01 -9.18
N PHE A 305 33.17 -20.52 -8.18
CA PHE A 305 33.58 -19.37 -7.38
C PHE A 305 34.75 -19.67 -6.44
N ARG A 306 34.80 -20.87 -5.85
CA ARG A 306 35.87 -21.29 -4.92
C ARG A 306 37.25 -21.23 -5.55
N ARG A 307 37.38 -21.72 -6.80
CA ARG A 307 38.64 -21.67 -7.53
C ARG A 307 39.16 -20.23 -7.67
N LEU A 308 38.30 -19.28 -7.93
CA LEU A 308 38.66 -17.86 -8.07
C LEU A 308 39.01 -17.21 -6.72
N VAL A 309 38.27 -17.52 -5.67
CA VAL A 309 38.53 -17.02 -4.31
C VAL A 309 39.89 -17.56 -3.77
N GLU A 310 40.18 -18.85 -3.99
CA GLU A 310 41.42 -19.48 -3.54
C GLU A 310 42.66 -18.97 -4.31
N THR A 311 42.52 -18.66 -5.59
CA THR A 311 43.63 -18.14 -6.44
C THR A 311 43.87 -16.65 -6.26
N GLY A 312 43.05 -15.94 -5.49
CA GLY A 312 43.20 -14.49 -5.26
C GLY A 312 42.95 -13.66 -6.52
N SER A 313 41.95 -14.05 -7.30
CA SER A 313 41.60 -13.38 -8.55
C SER A 313 41.18 -11.92 -8.35
N ASP A 314 41.40 -11.10 -9.39
CA ASP A 314 41.06 -9.69 -9.38
C ASP A 314 39.53 -9.46 -9.29
N ARG A 315 39.14 -8.27 -8.82
CA ARG A 315 37.74 -7.87 -8.70
C ARG A 315 36.97 -7.95 -10.03
N GLY A 316 37.65 -7.70 -11.15
CA GLY A 316 37.04 -7.75 -12.48
C GLY A 316 36.60 -9.16 -12.89
N THR A 317 37.39 -10.16 -12.53
CA THR A 317 37.06 -11.56 -12.80
C THR A 317 35.90 -12.06 -11.94
N LEU A 318 35.85 -11.68 -10.65
CA LEU A 318 34.73 -12.00 -9.78
C LEU A 318 33.44 -11.37 -10.26
N ARG A 319 33.48 -10.10 -10.71
CA ARG A 319 32.31 -9.42 -11.28
C ARG A 319 31.81 -10.12 -12.53
N ARG A 320 32.66 -10.48 -13.46
CA ARG A 320 32.27 -11.20 -14.69
C ARG A 320 31.58 -12.53 -14.36
N LEU A 321 32.13 -13.32 -13.43
CA LEU A 321 31.51 -14.58 -13.03
C LEU A 321 30.15 -14.37 -12.34
N ALA A 322 30.01 -13.33 -11.52
CA ALA A 322 28.74 -12.96 -10.94
C ALA A 322 27.71 -12.52 -12.02
N ASP A 323 28.16 -11.73 -13.02
CA ASP A 323 27.31 -11.32 -14.14
C ASP A 323 26.84 -12.53 -14.96
N GLU A 324 27.72 -13.50 -15.22
CA GLU A 324 27.37 -14.78 -15.87
C GLU A 324 26.36 -15.57 -15.03
N LEU A 325 26.55 -15.66 -13.71
CA LEU A 325 25.62 -16.34 -12.82
C LEU A 325 24.25 -15.69 -12.86
N PHE A 326 24.18 -14.36 -12.76
CA PHE A 326 22.90 -13.64 -12.80
C PHE A 326 22.21 -13.76 -14.16
N GLY A 327 22.97 -13.78 -15.28
CA GLY A 327 22.45 -14.10 -16.60
C GLY A 327 21.81 -15.49 -16.63
N ARG A 328 22.49 -16.51 -16.10
CA ARG A 328 21.97 -17.88 -16.02
C ARG A 328 20.75 -18.00 -15.11
N LEU A 329 20.71 -17.29 -13.98
CA LEU A 329 19.52 -17.28 -13.12
C LEU A 329 18.28 -16.77 -13.88
N LEU A 330 18.43 -15.75 -14.73
CA LEU A 330 17.35 -15.24 -15.57
C LEU A 330 16.98 -16.23 -16.70
N GLU A 331 17.96 -16.82 -17.39
CA GLU A 331 17.76 -17.86 -18.42
C GLU A 331 17.02 -19.07 -17.84
N HIS A 332 17.36 -19.46 -16.61
CA HIS A 332 16.74 -20.56 -15.88
C HIS A 332 15.44 -20.17 -15.15
N ARG A 333 14.91 -18.96 -15.40
CA ARG A 333 13.61 -18.46 -14.91
C ARG A 333 13.52 -18.34 -13.39
N TYR A 334 14.60 -17.98 -12.72
CA TYR A 334 14.56 -17.67 -11.30
C TYR A 334 13.85 -16.34 -11.07
N GLY A 335 12.81 -16.34 -10.24
CA GLY A 335 12.29 -15.12 -9.64
C GLY A 335 13.26 -14.56 -8.60
N LEU A 336 13.00 -13.33 -8.14
CA LEU A 336 13.89 -12.64 -7.19
C LEU A 336 14.08 -13.43 -5.88
N ASP A 337 12.98 -13.99 -5.33
CA ASP A 337 13.02 -14.77 -4.10
C ASP A 337 13.74 -16.12 -4.29
N ASP A 338 13.59 -16.74 -5.47
CA ASP A 338 14.27 -17.99 -5.79
C ASP A 338 15.77 -17.77 -5.99
N ALA A 339 16.14 -16.69 -6.68
CA ALA A 339 17.51 -16.27 -6.86
C ALA A 339 18.16 -15.94 -5.51
N ALA A 340 17.48 -15.23 -4.62
CA ALA A 340 17.98 -14.92 -3.28
C ALA A 340 18.21 -16.19 -2.46
N ARG A 341 17.29 -17.16 -2.51
CA ARG A 341 17.46 -18.46 -1.84
C ARG A 341 18.63 -19.27 -2.42
N PHE A 342 18.75 -19.28 -3.75
CA PHE A 342 19.85 -19.94 -4.42
C PHE A 342 21.20 -19.33 -4.03
N LEU A 343 21.32 -18.00 -4.07
CA LEU A 343 22.54 -17.30 -3.67
C LEU A 343 22.89 -17.54 -2.20
N GLN A 344 21.89 -17.61 -1.32
CA GLN A 344 22.10 -17.99 0.06
C GLN A 344 22.73 -19.39 0.18
N GLN A 345 22.17 -20.38 -0.54
CA GLN A 345 22.71 -21.73 -0.55
C GLN A 345 24.13 -21.77 -1.14
N LEU A 346 24.38 -20.99 -2.20
CA LEU A 346 25.69 -20.85 -2.82
C LEU A 346 26.73 -20.26 -1.84
N GLU A 347 26.35 -19.19 -1.14
CA GLU A 347 27.21 -18.58 -0.10
C GLU A 347 27.51 -19.57 1.02
N ASP A 348 26.50 -20.28 1.54
CA ASP A 348 26.69 -21.29 2.58
C ASP A 348 27.71 -22.36 2.15
N ARG A 349 27.67 -22.79 0.88
CA ARG A 349 28.62 -23.79 0.32
C ARG A 349 30.00 -23.21 0.09
N LEU A 350 30.09 -21.98 -0.39
CA LEU A 350 31.38 -21.28 -0.53
C LEU A 350 32.04 -21.15 0.83
N LEU A 351 31.24 -20.86 1.85
CA LEU A 351 31.69 -20.66 3.18
C LEU A 351 32.10 -21.98 3.88
N ALA A 352 31.40 -23.07 3.64
CA ALA A 352 31.70 -24.38 4.23
C ALA A 352 33.07 -24.97 3.83
N GLY A 353 33.63 -24.53 2.69
CA GLY A 353 34.89 -25.02 2.17
C GLY A 353 36.14 -24.29 2.65
N LEU A 354 36.03 -23.23 3.45
CA LEU A 354 37.14 -22.43 3.93
C LEU A 354 37.53 -22.80 5.37
N PRO A 355 38.82 -23.06 5.69
CA PRO A 355 39.24 -23.66 6.96
C PRO A 355 38.91 -22.92 8.26
N SER A 356 38.54 -21.65 8.18
CA SER A 356 38.35 -20.75 9.33
C SER A 356 36.89 -20.49 9.76
N ARG A 357 35.91 -21.33 9.35
CA ARG A 357 34.50 -20.92 9.29
C ARG A 357 33.46 -21.66 10.12
N ARG A 358 33.82 -22.36 11.14
CA ARG A 358 32.81 -22.94 12.07
C ARG A 358 31.96 -21.90 12.83
N GLU A 359 32.35 -20.61 12.81
CA GLU A 359 31.69 -19.55 13.58
C GLU A 359 30.79 -18.61 12.72
N LEU A 360 30.84 -18.66 11.40
CA LEU A 360 30.09 -17.77 10.50
C LEU A 360 28.72 -18.31 10.03
N GLN A 361 28.46 -19.61 10.22
CA GLN A 361 27.21 -20.26 9.80
C GLN A 361 25.94 -19.83 10.56
N ALA A 362 26.07 -18.98 11.58
CA ALA A 362 24.92 -18.54 12.41
C ALA A 362 24.35 -17.16 12.04
N ALA A 363 24.86 -16.53 11.01
CA ALA A 363 24.39 -15.20 10.61
C ALA A 363 23.63 -15.29 9.30
N GLY A 364 22.31 -15.34 9.41
CA GLY A 364 21.37 -15.42 8.30
C GLY A 364 21.74 -14.53 7.11
N GLY A 365 21.83 -15.16 5.97
CA GLY A 365 22.00 -14.48 4.69
C GLY A 365 20.88 -13.51 4.35
N PRO A 366 20.91 -12.90 3.18
CA PRO A 366 19.93 -11.93 2.76
C PRO A 366 18.52 -12.51 2.89
N HIS A 367 17.73 -11.95 3.82
CA HIS A 367 16.36 -12.39 4.03
C HIS A 367 15.56 -12.24 2.72
N ALA A 368 15.02 -13.34 2.25
CA ALA A 368 14.13 -13.44 1.09
C ALA A 368 12.86 -12.59 1.31
N GLY A 369 12.92 -11.31 1.09
CA GLY A 369 11.78 -10.40 1.29
C GLY A 369 12.15 -8.93 1.29
N GLY A 370 13.46 -8.60 1.10
CA GLY A 370 13.96 -7.23 1.19
C GLY A 370 14.49 -6.62 -0.10
N PHE A 371 14.64 -7.40 -1.18
CA PHE A 371 15.26 -6.90 -2.41
C PHE A 371 14.21 -6.34 -3.37
N GLY A 372 14.46 -5.12 -3.85
CA GLY A 372 13.63 -4.48 -4.85
C GLY A 372 13.94 -4.88 -6.29
N SER A 373 15.17 -5.40 -6.54
CA SER A 373 15.61 -5.75 -7.90
C SER A 373 16.74 -6.80 -7.91
N PHE A 374 16.92 -7.45 -9.08
CA PHE A 374 18.08 -8.32 -9.34
C PHE A 374 19.41 -7.55 -9.25
N GLU A 375 19.42 -6.27 -9.55
CA GLU A 375 20.62 -5.43 -9.47
C GLU A 375 21.04 -5.19 -8.01
N GLU A 376 20.08 -4.95 -7.13
CA GLU A 376 20.35 -4.85 -5.68
C GLU A 376 20.87 -6.17 -5.12
N LEU A 377 20.23 -7.27 -5.49
CA LEU A 377 20.64 -8.61 -5.08
C LEU A 377 22.06 -8.93 -5.59
N ARG A 378 22.36 -8.58 -6.87
CA ARG A 378 23.69 -8.72 -7.46
C ARG A 378 24.73 -7.86 -6.76
N ALA A 379 24.40 -6.61 -6.47
CA ALA A 379 25.33 -5.70 -5.79
C ALA A 379 25.71 -6.22 -4.40
N LEU A 380 24.75 -6.77 -3.65
CA LEU A 380 25.00 -7.36 -2.34
C LEU A 380 25.83 -8.64 -2.43
N PHE A 381 25.49 -9.54 -3.35
CA PHE A 381 26.26 -10.76 -3.59
C PHE A 381 27.71 -10.45 -3.96
N LEU A 382 27.94 -9.46 -4.85
CA LEU A 382 29.29 -9.01 -5.21
C LEU A 382 30.03 -8.41 -4.00
N GLN A 383 29.35 -7.62 -3.18
CA GLN A 383 29.95 -7.06 -1.96
C GLN A 383 30.38 -8.17 -1.00
N ASP A 384 29.55 -9.19 -0.82
CA ASP A 384 29.86 -10.34 0.02
C ASP A 384 31.02 -11.17 -0.56
N LEU A 385 31.03 -11.43 -1.86
CA LEU A 385 32.16 -12.09 -2.56
C LEU A 385 33.48 -11.31 -2.46
N GLU A 386 33.44 -9.98 -2.71
CA GLU A 386 34.64 -9.14 -2.63
C GLU A 386 35.17 -9.11 -1.19
N SER A 387 34.31 -9.14 -0.19
CA SER A 387 34.70 -9.19 1.23
C SER A 387 35.45 -10.48 1.59
N VAL A 388 35.14 -11.57 0.88
CA VAL A 388 35.79 -12.89 1.05
C VAL A 388 37.11 -13.01 0.29
N ALA A 389 37.19 -12.42 -0.91
CA ALA A 389 38.31 -12.60 -1.83
C ALA A 389 39.49 -11.64 -1.57
N VAL A 390 39.24 -10.48 -0.97
CA VAL A 390 40.30 -9.45 -0.79
C VAL A 390 41.01 -9.63 0.55
N ARG A 391 42.30 -9.95 0.50
CA ARG A 391 43.22 -9.82 1.64
C ARG A 391 43.62 -8.34 1.76
N ASP A 392 43.29 -7.71 2.85
CA ASP A 392 43.64 -6.32 3.10
C ASP A 392 44.87 -6.21 4.03
N ASP A 393 45.75 -5.25 3.73
CA ASP A 393 46.99 -4.95 4.47
C ASP A 393 46.78 -4.43 5.91
N SER A 394 45.55 -4.24 6.35
CA SER A 394 45.19 -3.63 7.65
C SER A 394 45.24 -4.57 8.86
N GLY A 395 45.63 -5.85 8.70
CA GLY A 395 45.71 -6.83 9.79
C GLY A 395 44.36 -7.24 10.42
N VAL A 396 43.26 -6.85 9.77
CA VAL A 396 41.88 -7.27 10.12
C VAL A 396 41.46 -8.33 9.13
N CYS A 397 41.25 -9.57 9.59
CA CYS A 397 40.79 -10.61 8.67
C CYS A 397 39.38 -10.33 8.18
N THR A 398 39.07 -10.80 6.98
CA THR A 398 37.77 -10.61 6.31
C THR A 398 36.60 -11.05 7.20
N GLU A 399 36.79 -12.12 7.98
CA GLU A 399 35.80 -12.60 8.96
C GLU A 399 35.44 -11.56 10.02
N GLN A 400 36.44 -10.85 10.51
CA GLN A 400 36.26 -9.81 11.53
C GLN A 400 35.44 -8.64 11.00
N ARG A 401 35.67 -8.23 9.73
CA ARG A 401 34.85 -7.18 9.07
C ARG A 401 33.41 -7.62 8.87
N MET A 402 33.19 -8.84 8.36
CA MET A 402 31.85 -9.38 8.14
C MET A 402 31.03 -9.46 9.44
N LEU A 403 31.66 -9.88 10.54
CA LEU A 403 30.99 -9.87 11.85
C LEU A 403 30.57 -8.47 12.27
N VAL A 404 31.41 -7.47 12.04
CA VAL A 404 31.08 -6.07 12.35
C VAL A 404 29.98 -5.56 11.43
N ASP A 405 30.00 -5.84 10.14
CA ASP A 405 28.97 -5.41 9.20
C ASP A 405 27.59 -6.02 9.55
N LYS A 406 27.57 -7.30 9.94
CA LYS A 406 26.36 -7.93 10.47
C LYS A 406 25.85 -7.25 11.73
N ALA A 407 26.74 -6.96 12.67
CA ALA A 407 26.39 -6.24 13.88
C ALA A 407 25.82 -4.86 13.57
N LEU A 408 26.40 -4.13 12.63
CA LEU A 408 25.92 -2.81 12.19
C LEU A 408 24.55 -2.89 11.51
N ARG A 409 24.32 -3.90 10.67
CA ARG A 409 22.97 -4.15 10.09
C ARG A 409 21.93 -4.40 11.18
N TYR A 410 22.20 -5.30 12.10
CA TYR A 410 21.32 -5.57 13.23
C TYR A 410 21.06 -4.33 14.10
N MET A 411 22.10 -3.54 14.35
CA MET A 411 21.96 -2.27 15.07
C MET A 411 21.07 -1.28 14.31
N ASN A 412 21.20 -1.19 12.98
CA ASN A 412 20.38 -0.32 12.14
C ASN A 412 18.90 -0.75 12.06
N GLU A 413 18.61 -2.04 12.19
CA GLU A 413 17.24 -2.57 12.23
C GLU A 413 16.57 -2.43 13.60
N HIS A 414 17.39 -2.49 14.68
CA HIS A 414 16.88 -2.58 16.05
C HIS A 414 17.22 -1.38 16.92
N TYR A 415 17.78 -0.29 16.36
CA TYR A 415 18.26 0.89 17.11
C TYR A 415 17.23 1.49 18.05
N ALA A 416 15.93 1.42 17.72
CA ALA A 416 14.85 2.00 18.53
C ALA A 416 14.57 1.20 19.82
N LYS A 417 15.01 -0.06 19.88
CA LYS A 417 14.81 -0.94 21.05
C LYS A 417 15.90 -0.71 22.11
N ASP A 418 15.73 -1.32 23.30
CA ASP A 418 16.79 -1.35 24.34
C ASP A 418 17.90 -2.31 23.88
N LEU A 419 18.81 -1.79 23.06
CA LEU A 419 19.89 -2.54 22.45
C LEU A 419 21.15 -2.41 23.29
N ARG A 420 21.74 -3.55 23.68
CA ARG A 420 22.99 -3.64 24.44
C ARG A 420 24.03 -4.40 23.61
N ALA A 421 25.30 -4.08 23.81
CA ALA A 421 26.41 -4.77 23.15
C ALA A 421 26.36 -6.29 23.33
N SER A 422 25.98 -6.77 24.54
CA SER A 422 25.81 -8.20 24.83
C SER A 422 24.72 -8.87 23.98
N LYS A 423 23.64 -8.14 23.64
CA LYS A 423 22.55 -8.67 22.81
C LYS A 423 22.98 -8.79 21.35
N VAL A 424 23.73 -7.79 20.85
CA VAL A 424 24.28 -7.84 19.49
C VAL A 424 25.36 -8.92 19.39
N ALA A 425 26.25 -9.00 20.37
CA ALA A 425 27.28 -10.04 20.46
C ALA A 425 26.66 -11.46 20.46
N GLY A 426 25.61 -11.67 21.26
CA GLY A 426 24.87 -12.93 21.26
C GLY A 426 24.22 -13.25 19.94
N TRP A 427 23.70 -12.24 19.23
CA TRP A 427 23.09 -12.43 17.89
C TRP A 427 24.10 -12.83 16.82
N ILE A 428 25.34 -12.27 16.87
CA ILE A 428 26.44 -12.68 15.97
C ILE A 428 27.29 -13.83 16.54
N ASN A 429 26.83 -14.49 17.63
CA ASN A 429 27.46 -15.63 18.29
C ASN A 429 28.93 -15.41 18.74
N VAL A 430 29.23 -14.25 19.30
CA VAL A 430 30.54 -13.96 19.89
C VAL A 430 30.41 -13.49 21.35
N SER A 431 31.52 -13.55 22.10
CA SER A 431 31.51 -12.99 23.46
C SER A 431 31.40 -11.46 23.43
N PRO A 432 30.71 -10.85 24.41
CA PRO A 432 30.56 -9.37 24.47
C PRO A 432 31.91 -8.61 24.51
N ASN A 433 32.91 -9.23 25.12
CA ASN A 433 34.26 -8.63 25.21
C ASN A 433 34.95 -8.64 23.85
N TYR A 434 34.92 -9.79 23.16
CA TYR A 434 35.46 -9.92 21.80
C TYR A 434 34.74 -8.97 20.83
N PHE A 435 33.42 -8.92 20.86
CA PHE A 435 32.64 -7.99 20.04
C PHE A 435 33.06 -6.55 20.26
N SER A 436 33.19 -6.10 21.51
CA SER A 436 33.58 -4.73 21.82
C SER A 436 34.98 -4.36 21.30
N GLN A 437 35.94 -5.30 21.42
CA GLN A 437 37.29 -5.11 20.88
C GLN A 437 37.29 -5.10 19.36
N LEU A 438 36.56 -6.04 18.73
CA LEU A 438 36.43 -6.18 17.29
C LEU A 438 35.77 -4.95 16.67
N LEU A 439 34.67 -4.50 17.24
CA LEU A 439 33.94 -3.32 16.79
C LEU A 439 34.84 -2.08 16.81
N LYS A 440 35.58 -1.87 17.92
CA LYS A 440 36.53 -0.76 18.05
C LYS A 440 37.69 -0.89 17.04
N LYS A 441 38.22 -2.11 16.85
CA LYS A 441 39.32 -2.37 15.90
C LYS A 441 38.92 -2.06 14.47
N VAL A 442 37.70 -2.42 14.06
CA VAL A 442 37.22 -2.27 12.68
C VAL A 442 36.67 -0.87 12.41
N THR A 443 35.89 -0.31 13.35
CA THR A 443 35.17 0.97 13.13
C THR A 443 35.85 2.18 13.78
N GLY A 444 36.84 1.95 14.64
CA GLY A 444 37.45 3.01 15.47
C GLY A 444 36.56 3.49 16.63
N LYS A 445 35.33 2.99 16.76
CA LYS A 445 34.32 3.51 17.70
C LYS A 445 33.82 2.43 18.65
N HIS A 446 33.31 2.87 19.81
CA HIS A 446 32.63 1.98 20.74
C HIS A 446 31.15 1.79 20.35
N PHE A 447 30.58 0.67 20.81
CA PHE A 447 29.17 0.29 20.54
C PHE A 447 28.19 1.43 20.85
N ASN A 448 28.31 2.07 22.01
CA ASN A 448 27.39 3.13 22.39
C ASN A 448 27.48 4.34 21.46
N ASP A 449 28.68 4.70 21.01
CA ASP A 449 28.89 5.84 20.11
C ASP A 449 28.23 5.57 18.75
N LEU A 450 28.43 4.38 18.20
CA LEU A 450 27.78 3.94 16.95
C LEU A 450 26.25 3.88 17.08
N LEU A 451 25.73 3.34 18.19
CA LEU A 451 24.29 3.30 18.42
C LEU A 451 23.69 4.71 18.52
N HIS A 452 24.41 5.64 19.19
CA HIS A 452 24.00 7.03 19.25
C HIS A 452 24.03 7.70 17.87
N GLU A 453 25.05 7.46 17.07
CA GLU A 453 25.13 7.98 15.70
C GLU A 453 23.95 7.49 14.86
N ILE A 454 23.68 6.19 14.86
CA ILE A 454 22.52 5.61 14.14
C ILE A 454 21.21 6.27 14.58
N ARG A 455 20.98 6.38 15.89
CA ARG A 455 19.79 7.02 16.43
C ARG A 455 19.65 8.48 16.04
N ILE A 456 20.75 9.23 16.08
CA ILE A 456 20.75 10.66 15.73
C ILE A 456 20.54 10.85 14.23
N GLU A 457 21.12 10.01 13.38
CA GLU A 457 20.84 10.08 11.93
C GLU A 457 19.36 9.80 11.62
N ARG A 458 18.74 8.83 12.30
CA ARG A 458 17.30 8.59 12.19
C ARG A 458 16.47 9.75 12.76
N ALA A 459 16.92 10.34 13.88
CA ALA A 459 16.27 11.52 14.46
C ALA A 459 16.31 12.73 13.53
N LYS A 460 17.44 12.97 12.84
CA LYS A 460 17.56 14.04 11.83
C LYS A 460 16.51 13.91 10.74
N ARG A 461 16.30 12.69 10.22
CA ARG A 461 15.27 12.43 9.22
C ARG A 461 13.87 12.72 9.76
N LEU A 462 13.51 12.17 10.93
CA LEU A 462 12.21 12.42 11.54
C LEU A 462 11.97 13.90 11.85
N LEU A 463 13.00 14.64 12.29
CA LEU A 463 12.90 16.08 12.56
C LEU A 463 12.70 16.91 11.29
N ALA A 464 13.25 16.46 10.16
CA ALA A 464 13.14 17.14 8.87
C ALA A 464 11.84 16.78 8.12
N GLU A 465 11.30 15.58 8.32
CA GLU A 465 10.23 14.99 7.50
C GLU A 465 8.87 14.97 8.20
N THR A 466 8.84 15.08 9.54
CA THR A 466 7.60 14.93 10.33
C THR A 466 7.38 16.06 11.31
N ASP A 467 6.11 16.26 11.69
CA ASP A 467 5.70 17.24 12.71
C ASP A 467 5.69 16.67 14.14
N TYR A 468 6.25 15.47 14.34
CA TYR A 468 6.32 14.88 15.68
C TYR A 468 7.00 15.84 16.67
N ARG A 469 6.47 15.96 17.88
CA ARG A 469 7.11 16.76 18.92
C ARG A 469 8.50 16.19 19.22
N ILE A 470 9.46 17.05 19.55
CA ILE A 470 10.88 16.65 19.73
C ILE A 470 11.05 15.50 20.72
N PHE A 471 10.25 15.48 21.80
CA PHE A 471 10.28 14.38 22.76
C PHE A 471 9.76 13.05 22.18
N GLN A 472 8.79 13.12 21.25
CA GLN A 472 8.29 11.94 20.53
C GLN A 472 9.35 11.38 19.60
N VAL A 473 10.06 12.25 18.87
CA VAL A 473 11.20 11.82 18.04
C VAL A 473 12.26 11.11 18.89
N GLY A 474 12.61 11.68 20.06
CA GLY A 474 13.55 11.04 20.98
C GLY A 474 13.11 9.63 21.39
N ARG A 475 11.83 9.43 21.69
CA ARG A 475 11.26 8.10 22.02
C ARG A 475 11.27 7.14 20.84
N LEU A 476 10.87 7.62 19.66
CA LEU A 476 10.82 6.83 18.43
C LEU A 476 12.20 6.29 18.03
N VAL A 477 13.25 7.06 18.27
CA VAL A 477 14.62 6.61 17.97
C VAL A 477 15.28 5.86 19.14
N GLY A 478 14.54 5.55 20.22
CA GLY A 478 14.99 4.66 21.29
C GLY A 478 15.65 5.34 22.50
N TYR A 479 15.46 6.63 22.70
CA TYR A 479 15.88 7.31 23.93
C TYR A 479 14.78 7.26 24.98
N LYS A 480 15.10 6.75 26.18
CA LYS A 480 14.16 6.70 27.30
C LYS A 480 13.92 8.09 27.91
N GLU A 481 14.97 8.91 27.98
CA GLU A 481 14.93 10.23 28.60
C GLU A 481 15.14 11.34 27.57
N TYR A 482 14.24 12.32 27.59
CA TYR A 482 14.29 13.48 26.70
C TYR A 482 15.58 14.31 26.85
N LYS A 483 16.02 14.55 28.09
CA LYS A 483 17.23 15.34 28.37
C LYS A 483 18.47 14.69 27.73
N TYR A 484 18.56 13.36 27.81
CA TYR A 484 19.67 12.61 27.24
C TYR A 484 19.66 12.60 25.71
N PHE A 485 18.46 12.54 25.11
CA PHE A 485 18.31 12.71 23.66
C PHE A 485 18.83 14.07 23.19
N VAL A 486 18.38 15.16 23.83
CA VAL A 486 18.79 16.52 23.45
C VAL A 486 20.30 16.71 23.61
N TYR A 487 20.88 16.19 24.68
CA TYR A 487 22.33 16.24 24.92
C TYR A 487 23.09 15.48 23.82
N SER A 488 22.72 14.24 23.53
CA SER A 488 23.37 13.40 22.52
C SER A 488 23.24 14.02 21.12
N PHE A 489 22.06 14.54 20.80
CA PHE A 489 21.82 15.21 19.53
C PHE A 489 22.71 16.44 19.36
N LYS A 490 22.77 17.33 20.39
CA LYS A 490 23.62 18.52 20.34
C LYS A 490 25.10 18.16 20.25
N ARG A 491 25.54 17.13 20.96
CA ARG A 491 26.93 16.65 20.93
C ARG A 491 27.34 16.18 19.53
N LEU A 492 26.48 15.45 18.82
CA LEU A 492 26.80 14.88 17.52
C LEU A 492 26.52 15.80 16.33
N THR A 493 25.63 16.80 16.49
CA THR A 493 25.24 17.70 15.39
C THR A 493 25.64 19.14 15.60
N SER A 494 26.19 19.47 16.76
CA SER A 494 26.54 20.83 17.21
C SER A 494 25.35 21.79 17.36
N VAL A 495 24.13 21.36 17.09
CA VAL A 495 22.90 22.15 17.21
C VAL A 495 21.82 21.40 18.00
N SER A 496 20.88 22.13 18.60
CA SER A 496 19.76 21.49 19.29
C SER A 496 18.77 20.87 18.29
N PRO A 497 17.98 19.83 18.67
CA PRO A 497 16.95 19.26 17.81
C PRO A 497 15.96 20.30 17.28
N SER A 498 15.56 21.28 18.12
CA SER A 498 14.66 22.37 17.71
C SER A 498 15.29 23.26 16.64
N ARG A 499 16.56 23.61 16.83
CA ARG A 499 17.28 24.44 15.86
C ARG A 499 17.51 23.68 14.56
N TYR A 500 17.81 22.38 14.63
CA TYR A 500 17.96 21.52 13.45
C TYR A 500 16.67 21.47 12.65
N ARG A 501 15.52 21.25 13.29
CA ARG A 501 14.20 21.29 12.65
C ARG A 501 13.95 22.62 11.95
N MET A 502 14.22 23.73 12.62
CA MET A 502 14.04 25.05 12.05
C MET A 502 14.92 25.27 10.81
N MET A 503 16.18 24.83 10.86
CA MET A 503 17.10 24.89 9.72
C MET A 503 16.62 24.01 8.56
N ALA A 504 16.18 22.80 8.83
CA ALA A 504 15.62 21.89 7.82
C ALA A 504 14.35 22.47 7.17
N TYR A 505 13.47 23.07 7.98
CA TYR A 505 12.27 23.75 7.49
C TYR A 505 12.61 24.98 6.62
N GLN A 506 13.58 25.78 7.03
CA GLN A 506 14.03 26.94 6.23
C GLN A 506 14.68 26.49 4.91
N ALA A 507 15.48 25.42 4.93
CA ALA A 507 16.07 24.85 3.73
C ALA A 507 14.98 24.33 2.75
N LYS A 508 13.96 23.64 3.27
CA LYS A 508 12.80 23.20 2.46
C LYS A 508 12.05 24.39 1.85
N ARG A 509 11.85 25.44 2.62
CA ARG A 509 11.14 26.65 2.17
C ARG A 509 11.93 27.42 1.10
N LYS A 510 13.26 27.52 1.25
CA LYS A 510 14.14 28.13 0.26
C LYS A 510 14.15 27.32 -1.06
N ASN A 511 14.29 26.01 -0.97
CA ASN A 511 14.25 25.13 -2.14
C ASN A 511 12.91 25.20 -2.87
N ARG A 512 11.79 25.38 -2.15
CA ARG A 512 10.46 25.55 -2.73
C ARG A 512 10.33 26.90 -3.44
N ALA A 513 10.81 27.98 -2.84
CA ALA A 513 10.82 29.32 -3.45
C ALA A 513 11.71 29.37 -4.71
N ASP A 514 12.87 28.72 -4.68
CA ASP A 514 13.78 28.62 -5.83
C ASP A 514 13.17 27.78 -6.97
N SER A 515 12.36 26.74 -6.63
CA SER A 515 11.64 25.92 -7.61
C SER A 515 10.47 26.67 -8.26
N GLU A 516 9.70 27.42 -7.45
CA GLU A 516 8.58 28.24 -7.93
C GLU A 516 9.09 29.41 -8.79
N GLY A 517 10.19 30.05 -8.42
CA GLY A 517 10.86 31.11 -9.21
C GLY A 517 11.52 30.61 -10.50
N SER A 518 11.93 29.35 -10.57
CA SER A 518 12.43 28.74 -11.80
C SER A 518 11.28 28.36 -12.75
N ALA A 519 10.15 27.87 -12.21
CA ALA A 519 8.96 27.56 -12.98
C ALA A 519 8.33 28.82 -13.60
N ALA A 520 8.28 29.93 -12.85
CA ALA A 520 7.79 31.22 -13.35
C ALA A 520 8.66 31.74 -14.49
N ARG A 521 9.99 31.70 -14.37
CA ARG A 521 10.92 32.11 -15.44
C ARG A 521 10.84 31.23 -16.68
N HIS A 522 10.53 29.93 -16.54
CA HIS A 522 10.27 29.06 -17.69
C HIS A 522 8.94 29.34 -18.37
N LEU A 523 7.92 29.77 -17.63
CA LEU A 523 6.64 30.20 -18.25
C LEU A 523 6.81 31.50 -19.03
N GLU A 524 7.46 32.54 -18.44
CA GLU A 524 7.75 33.82 -19.09
C GLU A 524 8.62 33.63 -20.34
N ALA A 525 9.63 32.76 -20.29
CA ALA A 525 10.48 32.45 -21.44
C ALA A 525 9.74 31.66 -22.55
N ARG A 526 8.65 31.00 -22.21
CA ARG A 526 7.81 30.28 -23.18
C ARG A 526 6.78 31.20 -23.82
N GLU A 527 6.22 32.14 -23.06
CA GLU A 527 5.33 33.19 -23.58
C GLU A 527 6.08 34.15 -24.51
N ALA A 528 7.29 34.57 -24.15
CA ALA A 528 8.15 35.41 -24.99
C ALA A 528 8.67 34.73 -26.30
N ARG A 529 8.46 33.44 -26.49
CA ARG A 529 8.77 32.69 -27.71
C ARG A 529 7.54 32.45 -28.59
N MET A 530 6.35 32.82 -28.12
CA MET A 530 5.10 32.66 -28.85
C MET A 530 4.54 34.02 -29.33
N GLU A 531 5.16 35.16 -28.93
CA GLU A 531 5.07 36.48 -29.58
C GLU A 531 6.23 36.64 -30.58
#